data_2211732aecb6cd87815e103b94047f00
#
_entry.id   2211732aecb6cd87815e103b94047f00
#
_cell.length_a   1.000
_cell.length_b   1.000
_cell.length_c   1.000
_cell.angle_alpha   90.00
_cell.angle_beta   90.00
_cell.angle_gamma   90.00
#
_symmetry.space_group_name_H-M   'P 1'
#
loop_
_entity.id
_entity.type
_entity.pdbx_description
1 polymer ?
#
loop_
_entity_poly.entity_id
_entity_poly.type
_entity_poly.pdbx_seq_one_letter_code
_entity_poly.pdbx_strand_id
1 'polypeptide(L)'
;MRIISGTFKGRKIERPKDSKTRPLKDLTKESIFNILTHSNKFKINLINSKVLDLFSGVGSFGIECLSRGAKKVIFVENYSNVLAILKKNLNNLKSNSDYKIIKQNIYDNFFFNNLEREFDLIFLDPPYKENKLEIIFRGIKDNEILSENGIIIMHRHKNEEEILIPGLEIIEKKIYGISKILFFSFLK
;
A
#
# COMPACT_ATOMS: atom_id res chain seq x y z
N MET A 1 -15.17 6.62 5.47
CA MET A 1 -14.10 5.61 5.44
C MET A 1 -13.77 5.26 6.87
N ARG A 2 -13.54 4.00 7.16
CA ARG A 2 -13.30 3.50 8.52
C ARG A 2 -12.26 2.39 8.53
N ILE A 3 -11.70 2.11 9.70
CA ILE A 3 -10.87 0.94 9.95
C ILE A 3 -11.80 -0.28 10.08
N ILE A 4 -11.50 -1.34 9.35
CA ILE A 4 -12.42 -2.49 9.18
C ILE A 4 -12.20 -3.53 10.26
N SER A 5 -10.95 -3.77 10.64
CA SER A 5 -10.60 -4.84 11.58
C SER A 5 -9.42 -4.45 12.49
N GLY A 6 -9.10 -5.31 13.45
CA GLY A 6 -7.99 -5.15 14.37
C GLY A 6 -8.26 -4.22 15.54
N THR A 7 -7.19 -3.77 16.19
CA THR A 7 -7.23 -2.99 17.45
C THR A 7 -7.99 -1.68 17.34
N PHE A 8 -8.00 -1.07 16.15
CA PHE A 8 -8.67 0.23 15.93
C PHE A 8 -9.97 0.11 15.14
N LYS A 9 -10.55 -1.08 15.03
CA LYS A 9 -11.80 -1.35 14.29
C LYS A 9 -12.89 -0.30 14.60
N GLY A 10 -13.55 0.18 13.53
CA GLY A 10 -14.66 1.12 13.61
C GLY A 10 -14.24 2.59 13.67
N ARG A 11 -12.97 2.91 13.96
CA ARG A 11 -12.52 4.31 13.99
C ARG A 11 -12.61 4.93 12.60
N LYS A 12 -13.03 6.18 12.56
CA LYS A 12 -13.17 6.96 11.33
C LYS A 12 -11.80 7.41 10.82
N ILE A 13 -11.60 7.30 9.50
CA ILE A 13 -10.47 7.87 8.77
C ILE A 13 -10.99 9.10 8.02
N GLU A 14 -10.43 10.26 8.30
CA GLU A 14 -10.78 11.51 7.63
C GLU A 14 -10.37 11.46 6.15
N ARG A 15 -11.18 12.11 5.32
CA ARG A 15 -10.98 12.17 3.86
C ARG A 15 -10.60 13.59 3.45
N PRO A 16 -9.87 13.75 2.33
CA PRO A 16 -9.71 15.06 1.74
C PRO A 16 -11.07 15.61 1.28
N LYS A 17 -11.20 16.92 1.31
CA LYS A 17 -12.39 17.61 0.81
C LYS A 17 -12.35 17.84 -0.70
N ASP A 18 -11.16 17.68 -1.30
CA ASP A 18 -10.96 17.86 -2.73
C ASP A 18 -11.30 16.58 -3.51
N SER A 19 -11.53 16.73 -4.82
CA SER A 19 -11.84 15.63 -5.73
C SER A 19 -10.59 14.99 -6.35
N LYS A 20 -9.38 15.48 -6.01
CA LYS A 20 -8.12 15.03 -6.63
C LYS A 20 -7.67 13.67 -6.10
N THR A 21 -8.08 13.33 -4.88
CA THR A 21 -7.74 12.06 -4.25
C THR A 21 -8.97 11.17 -4.19
N ARG A 22 -8.81 9.93 -4.64
CA ARG A 22 -9.86 8.89 -4.54
C ARG A 22 -9.44 7.88 -3.49
N PRO A 23 -9.98 7.98 -2.27
CA PRO A 23 -9.64 7.03 -1.23
C PRO A 23 -10.08 5.61 -1.61
N LEU A 24 -9.24 4.63 -1.28
CA LEU A 24 -9.56 3.21 -1.41
C LEU A 24 -10.88 2.92 -0.69
N LYS A 25 -11.88 2.40 -1.43
CA LYS A 25 -13.21 2.10 -0.88
C LYS A 25 -13.12 1.03 0.20
N ASP A 26 -13.96 1.14 1.24
CA ASP A 26 -13.98 0.18 2.35
C ASP A 26 -14.17 -1.27 1.86
N LEU A 27 -15.07 -1.49 0.88
CA LEU A 27 -15.29 -2.82 0.30
C LEU A 27 -14.07 -3.37 -0.42
N THR A 28 -13.37 -2.55 -1.21
CA THR A 28 -12.15 -2.95 -1.92
C THR A 28 -11.04 -3.28 -0.91
N LYS A 29 -10.89 -2.45 0.12
CA LYS A 29 -9.93 -2.67 1.20
C LYS A 29 -10.22 -3.98 1.93
N GLU A 30 -11.46 -4.23 2.32
CA GLU A 30 -11.89 -5.47 2.96
C GLU A 30 -11.56 -6.68 2.09
N SER A 31 -11.84 -6.61 0.79
CA SER A 31 -11.54 -7.69 -0.15
C SER A 31 -10.04 -7.98 -0.24
N ILE A 32 -9.18 -6.95 -0.25
CA ILE A 32 -7.72 -7.11 -0.23
C ILE A 32 -7.30 -7.90 1.03
N PHE A 33 -7.75 -7.45 2.20
CA PHE A 33 -7.37 -8.10 3.45
C PHE A 33 -7.94 -9.50 3.62
N ASN A 34 -9.11 -9.79 3.06
CA ASN A 34 -9.66 -11.15 3.02
C ASN A 34 -8.79 -12.08 2.16
N ILE A 35 -8.31 -11.60 1.01
CA ILE A 35 -7.37 -12.36 0.17
C ILE A 35 -6.05 -12.59 0.92
N LEU A 36 -5.49 -11.55 1.55
CA LEU A 36 -4.26 -11.67 2.34
C LEU A 36 -4.36 -12.71 3.46
N THR A 37 -5.54 -12.83 4.08
CA THR A 37 -5.74 -13.72 5.23
C THR A 37 -6.06 -15.16 4.82
N HIS A 38 -6.77 -15.36 3.69
CA HIS A 38 -7.36 -16.66 3.34
C HIS A 38 -6.79 -17.29 2.07
N SER A 39 -5.92 -16.60 1.33
CA SER A 39 -5.31 -17.17 0.12
C SER A 39 -4.23 -18.18 0.49
N ASN A 40 -4.24 -19.31 -0.22
CA ASN A 40 -3.17 -20.32 -0.14
C ASN A 40 -1.99 -20.00 -1.09
N LYS A 41 -2.10 -18.94 -1.88
CA LYS A 41 -1.09 -18.58 -2.91
C LYS A 41 0.12 -17.86 -2.34
N PHE A 42 -0.05 -17.22 -1.18
CA PHE A 42 1.03 -16.50 -0.50
C PHE A 42 0.89 -16.61 1.01
N LYS A 43 2.02 -16.59 1.71
CA LYS A 43 2.08 -16.80 3.17
C LYS A 43 2.45 -15.47 3.86
N ILE A 44 1.55 -14.49 3.81
CA ILE A 44 1.75 -13.22 4.51
C ILE A 44 1.07 -13.26 5.86
N ASN A 45 1.85 -13.08 6.93
CA ASN A 45 1.32 -12.80 8.25
C ASN A 45 1.39 -11.30 8.50
N LEU A 46 0.22 -10.64 8.57
CA LEU A 46 0.18 -9.20 8.87
C LEU A 46 0.69 -8.87 10.28
N ILE A 47 0.54 -9.81 11.22
CA ILE A 47 1.09 -9.62 12.57
C ILE A 47 2.61 -9.62 12.47
N ASN A 48 3.21 -8.58 13.04
CA ASN A 48 4.65 -8.32 12.99
C ASN A 48 5.23 -7.99 11.60
N SER A 49 4.40 -7.81 10.58
CA SER A 49 4.86 -7.44 9.22
C SER A 49 5.40 -6.02 9.14
N LYS A 50 6.29 -5.83 8.19
CA LYS A 50 6.84 -4.54 7.77
C LYS A 50 6.17 -4.13 6.46
N VAL A 51 5.49 -2.99 6.44
CA VAL A 51 4.63 -2.56 5.33
C VAL A 51 5.11 -1.24 4.74
N LEU A 52 5.15 -1.15 3.42
CA LEU A 52 5.41 0.06 2.67
C LEU A 52 4.14 0.47 1.89
N ASP A 53 3.58 1.61 2.23
CA ASP A 53 2.38 2.18 1.61
C ASP A 53 2.79 3.33 0.69
N LEU A 54 2.98 3.01 -0.59
CA LEU A 54 3.37 3.96 -1.63
C LEU A 54 2.12 4.65 -2.20
N PHE A 55 2.18 5.97 -2.39
CA PHE A 55 1.02 6.82 -2.70
C PHE A 55 -0.05 6.73 -1.61
N SER A 56 0.39 6.81 -0.35
CA SER A 56 -0.43 6.43 0.79
C SER A 56 -1.70 7.29 1.00
N GLY A 57 -1.76 8.45 0.37
CA GLY A 57 -2.91 9.34 0.49
C GLY A 57 -3.19 9.67 1.96
N VAL A 58 -4.42 9.44 2.40
CA VAL A 58 -4.83 9.63 3.79
C VAL A 58 -4.45 8.47 4.73
N GLY A 59 -3.71 7.48 4.22
CA GLY A 59 -3.18 6.35 4.97
C GLY A 59 -4.15 5.19 5.17
N SER A 60 -5.20 5.09 4.36
CA SER A 60 -6.26 4.11 4.57
C SER A 60 -5.79 2.66 4.63
N PHE A 61 -4.83 2.28 3.78
CA PHE A 61 -4.30 0.93 3.73
C PHE A 61 -3.31 0.67 4.87
N GLY A 62 -2.30 1.52 5.01
CA GLY A 62 -1.29 1.35 6.05
C GLY A 62 -1.86 1.43 7.47
N ILE A 63 -2.85 2.30 7.72
CA ILE A 63 -3.56 2.37 9.01
C ILE A 63 -4.32 1.07 9.28
N GLU A 64 -4.95 0.46 8.29
CA GLU A 64 -5.57 -0.85 8.43
C GLU A 64 -4.53 -1.93 8.78
N CYS A 65 -3.32 -1.89 8.16
CA CYS A 65 -2.22 -2.80 8.51
C CYS A 65 -1.78 -2.63 9.97
N LEU A 66 -1.60 -1.38 10.44
CA LEU A 66 -1.30 -1.10 11.85
C LEU A 66 -2.37 -1.67 12.77
N SER A 67 -3.65 -1.49 12.42
CA SER A 67 -4.78 -2.01 13.20
C SER A 67 -4.79 -3.53 13.29
N ARG A 68 -4.28 -4.20 12.28
CA ARG A 68 -4.20 -5.68 12.20
C ARG A 68 -2.90 -6.25 12.76
N GLY A 69 -2.05 -5.42 13.35
CA GLY A 69 -0.84 -5.85 14.06
C GLY A 69 0.45 -5.79 13.27
N ALA A 70 0.50 -5.03 12.16
CA ALA A 70 1.75 -4.76 11.49
C ALA A 70 2.75 -4.12 12.47
N LYS A 71 4.00 -4.61 12.45
CA LYS A 71 5.06 -4.13 13.32
C LYS A 71 5.45 -2.69 12.98
N LYS A 72 5.54 -2.41 11.68
CA LYS A 72 5.95 -1.10 11.17
C LYS A 72 5.28 -0.78 9.86
N VAL A 73 4.87 0.49 9.68
CA VAL A 73 4.35 0.98 8.40
C VAL A 73 5.07 2.25 7.99
N ILE A 74 5.61 2.25 6.76
CA ILE A 74 6.16 3.46 6.14
C ILE A 74 5.16 3.97 5.12
N PHE A 75 4.71 5.21 5.33
CA PHE A 75 3.81 5.93 4.42
C PHE A 75 4.62 6.87 3.54
N VAL A 76 4.45 6.78 2.22
CA VAL A 76 5.10 7.67 1.26
C VAL A 76 4.03 8.48 0.55
N GLU A 77 4.10 9.81 0.70
CA GLU A 77 3.15 10.73 0.12
C GLU A 77 3.82 12.10 -0.13
N ASN A 78 3.58 12.71 -1.27
CA ASN A 78 4.16 14.01 -1.60
C ASN A 78 3.14 15.16 -1.65
N TYR A 79 1.84 14.86 -1.73
CA TYR A 79 0.80 15.88 -1.82
C TYR A 79 0.52 16.50 -0.45
N SER A 80 0.94 17.76 -0.26
CA SER A 80 0.93 18.42 1.05
C SER A 80 -0.45 18.50 1.72
N ASN A 81 -1.52 18.68 0.92
CA ASN A 81 -2.89 18.76 1.47
C ASN A 81 -3.35 17.44 2.11
N VAL A 82 -2.92 16.34 1.55
CA VAL A 82 -3.25 15.00 2.05
C VAL A 82 -2.38 14.62 3.23
N LEU A 83 -1.11 15.04 3.23
CA LEU A 83 -0.18 14.80 4.35
C LEU A 83 -0.68 15.30 5.69
N ALA A 84 -1.34 16.48 5.72
CA ALA A 84 -1.91 17.01 6.96
C ALA A 84 -3.02 16.08 7.50
N ILE A 85 -3.83 15.52 6.59
CA ILE A 85 -4.91 14.59 6.94
C ILE A 85 -4.33 13.24 7.39
N LEU A 86 -3.31 12.73 6.69
CA LEU A 86 -2.60 11.50 7.06
C LEU A 86 -2.05 11.60 8.49
N LYS A 87 -1.34 12.69 8.80
CA LYS A 87 -0.82 12.94 10.16
C LYS A 87 -1.93 12.98 11.19
N LYS A 88 -3.06 13.66 10.89
CA LYS A 88 -4.22 13.71 11.79
C LYS A 88 -4.83 12.33 12.01
N ASN A 89 -4.98 11.53 10.96
CA ASN A 89 -5.51 10.18 11.05
C ASN A 89 -4.62 9.29 11.93
N LEU A 90 -3.30 9.36 11.76
CA LEU A 90 -2.35 8.60 12.58
C LEU A 90 -2.35 9.06 14.05
N ASN A 91 -2.35 10.37 14.30
CA ASN A 91 -2.42 10.91 15.65
C ASN A 91 -3.70 10.49 16.38
N ASN A 92 -4.82 10.38 15.66
CA ASN A 92 -6.10 9.95 16.22
C ASN A 92 -6.06 8.48 16.68
N LEU A 93 -5.11 7.66 16.25
CA LEU A 93 -4.99 6.29 16.74
C LEU A 93 -4.58 6.23 18.19
N LYS A 94 -3.89 7.27 18.71
CA LYS A 94 -3.39 7.34 20.09
C LYS A 94 -2.70 6.05 20.51
N SER A 95 -1.79 5.56 19.67
CA SER A 95 -1.14 4.27 19.80
C SER A 95 0.38 4.43 19.69
N ASN A 96 1.10 3.52 20.30
CA ASN A 96 2.56 3.40 20.17
C ASN A 96 2.95 2.62 18.91
N SER A 97 2.08 2.54 17.91
CA SER A 97 2.37 1.86 16.64
C SER A 97 3.56 2.50 15.97
N ASP A 98 4.50 1.68 15.49
CA ASP A 98 5.68 2.16 14.77
C ASP A 98 5.29 2.54 13.34
N TYR A 99 5.39 3.82 13.03
CA TYR A 99 5.20 4.31 11.67
C TYR A 99 6.14 5.46 11.34
N LYS A 100 6.41 5.60 10.04
CA LYS A 100 7.19 6.71 9.48
C LYS A 100 6.44 7.32 8.31
N ILE A 101 6.45 8.65 8.20
CA ILE A 101 5.93 9.36 7.03
C ILE A 101 7.13 9.94 6.27
N ILE A 102 7.23 9.58 4.99
CA ILE A 102 8.22 10.12 4.06
C ILE A 102 7.49 11.06 3.10
N LYS A 103 7.78 12.37 3.22
CA LYS A 103 7.30 13.38 2.27
C LYS A 103 8.29 13.48 1.12
N GLN A 104 8.13 12.63 0.11
CA GLN A 104 9.01 12.62 -1.05
C GLN A 104 8.27 12.13 -2.29
N ASN A 105 8.72 12.58 -3.45
CA ASN A 105 8.27 12.01 -4.71
C ASN A 105 8.97 10.66 -4.93
N ILE A 106 8.18 9.63 -5.20
CA ILE A 106 8.68 8.26 -5.42
C ILE A 106 9.60 8.18 -6.64
N TYR A 107 9.46 9.11 -7.57
CA TYR A 107 10.28 9.19 -8.78
C TYR A 107 11.57 10.00 -8.62
N ASP A 108 11.85 10.52 -7.42
CA ASP A 108 13.11 11.21 -7.16
C ASP A 108 14.28 10.24 -7.25
N ASN A 109 15.39 10.70 -7.81
CA ASN A 109 16.62 9.93 -7.87
C ASN A 109 17.02 9.47 -6.45
N PHE A 110 17.47 8.23 -6.35
CA PHE A 110 17.89 7.61 -5.08
C PHE A 110 16.79 7.41 -4.04
N PHE A 111 15.49 7.59 -4.38
CA PHE A 111 14.40 7.34 -3.43
C PHE A 111 14.49 5.92 -2.84
N PHE A 112 14.56 4.90 -3.69
CA PHE A 112 14.63 3.50 -3.28
C PHE A 112 15.94 3.14 -2.58
N ASN A 113 17.05 3.77 -2.94
CA ASN A 113 18.36 3.54 -2.30
C ASN A 113 18.38 3.93 -0.82
N ASN A 114 17.53 4.87 -0.43
CA ASN A 114 17.44 5.40 0.94
C ASN A 114 16.30 4.78 1.77
N LEU A 115 15.57 3.83 1.18
CA LEU A 115 14.53 3.11 1.90
C LEU A 115 15.11 1.97 2.75
N GLU A 116 14.40 1.64 3.80
CA GLU A 116 14.59 0.37 4.50
C GLU A 116 14.31 -0.79 3.55
N ARG A 117 14.90 -1.93 3.81
CA ARG A 117 14.73 -3.16 3.02
C ARG A 117 13.81 -4.15 3.73
N GLU A 118 13.52 -5.25 3.03
CA GLU A 118 12.82 -6.41 3.56
C GLU A 118 11.40 -6.09 4.06
N PHE A 119 10.61 -5.41 3.21
CA PHE A 119 9.18 -5.25 3.44
C PHE A 119 8.44 -6.53 3.09
N ASP A 120 7.58 -6.99 4.00
CA ASP A 120 6.71 -8.14 3.76
C ASP A 120 5.57 -7.80 2.81
N LEU A 121 5.14 -6.54 2.82
CA LEU A 121 4.02 -6.06 2.03
C LEU A 121 4.29 -4.65 1.50
N ILE A 122 4.16 -4.48 0.19
CA ILE A 122 4.21 -3.18 -0.47
C ILE A 122 2.85 -2.93 -1.12
N PHE A 123 2.23 -1.81 -0.82
CA PHE A 123 0.98 -1.39 -1.44
C PHE A 123 1.19 -0.18 -2.33
N LEU A 124 0.58 -0.21 -3.53
CA LEU A 124 0.60 0.88 -4.50
C LEU A 124 -0.83 1.26 -4.89
N ASP A 125 -1.19 2.52 -4.68
CA ASP A 125 -2.44 3.12 -5.18
C ASP A 125 -2.12 4.40 -5.97
N PRO A 126 -1.40 4.26 -7.10
CA PRO A 126 -0.93 5.39 -7.89
C PRO A 126 -2.09 6.16 -8.53
N PRO A 127 -1.90 7.43 -8.89
CA PRO A 127 -2.88 8.19 -9.66
C PRO A 127 -3.28 7.47 -10.95
N TYR A 128 -4.52 7.67 -11.39
CA TYR A 128 -4.95 7.13 -12.68
C TYR A 128 -4.07 7.64 -13.83
N LYS A 129 -3.82 6.78 -14.81
CA LYS A 129 -2.94 7.04 -15.95
C LYS A 129 -1.46 7.19 -15.59
N GLU A 130 -1.04 6.68 -14.42
CA GLU A 130 0.38 6.61 -14.09
C GLU A 130 1.07 5.63 -15.05
N ASN A 131 2.03 6.13 -15.81
CA ASN A 131 2.74 5.38 -16.85
C ASN A 131 4.20 5.03 -16.46
N LYS A 132 4.66 5.49 -15.30
CA LYS A 132 6.04 5.29 -14.82
C LYS A 132 6.17 4.15 -13.80
N LEU A 133 5.20 3.27 -13.75
CA LEU A 133 5.18 2.19 -12.73
C LEU A 133 6.37 1.23 -12.88
N GLU A 134 6.89 1.04 -14.10
CA GLU A 134 8.09 0.23 -14.33
C GLU A 134 9.27 0.71 -13.50
N ILE A 135 9.46 2.03 -13.37
CA ILE A 135 10.53 2.62 -12.54
C ILE A 135 10.37 2.20 -11.08
N ILE A 136 9.14 2.17 -10.57
CA ILE A 136 8.85 1.77 -9.19
C ILE A 136 9.22 0.30 -8.98
N PHE A 137 8.74 -0.59 -9.85
CA PHE A 137 9.02 -2.03 -9.73
C PHE A 137 10.51 -2.35 -9.88
N ARG A 138 11.21 -1.69 -10.82
CA ARG A 138 12.67 -1.79 -10.92
C ARG A 138 13.35 -1.29 -9.65
N GLY A 139 12.95 -0.13 -9.14
CA GLY A 139 13.50 0.41 -7.90
C GLY A 139 13.32 -0.53 -6.71
N ILE A 140 12.15 -1.17 -6.58
CA ILE A 140 11.88 -2.18 -5.55
C ILE A 140 12.81 -3.39 -5.71
N LYS A 141 12.97 -3.89 -6.95
CA LYS A 141 13.79 -5.07 -7.26
C LYS A 141 15.28 -4.79 -7.05
N ASP A 142 15.80 -3.75 -7.69
CA ASP A 142 17.23 -3.46 -7.74
C ASP A 142 17.81 -3.06 -6.37
N ASN A 143 16.95 -2.59 -5.47
CA ASN A 143 17.35 -2.23 -4.10
C ASN A 143 16.89 -3.25 -3.05
N GLU A 144 16.39 -4.41 -3.45
CA GLU A 144 15.97 -5.48 -2.54
C GLU A 144 14.98 -5.00 -1.46
N ILE A 145 14.03 -4.14 -1.88
CA ILE A 145 13.07 -3.52 -0.95
C ILE A 145 12.06 -4.54 -0.43
N LEU A 146 11.65 -5.49 -1.28
CA LEU A 146 10.71 -6.56 -0.92
C LEU A 146 11.46 -7.74 -0.28
N SER A 147 10.92 -8.31 0.80
CA SER A 147 11.45 -9.54 1.41
C SER A 147 11.25 -10.75 0.48
N GLU A 148 11.97 -11.84 0.73
CA GLU A 148 11.97 -13.04 -0.12
C GLU A 148 10.56 -13.62 -0.37
N ASN A 149 9.69 -13.60 0.64
CA ASN A 149 8.30 -14.06 0.55
C ASN A 149 7.30 -12.90 0.55
N GLY A 150 7.79 -11.69 0.35
CA GLY A 150 6.97 -10.50 0.32
C GLY A 150 6.09 -10.42 -0.93
N ILE A 151 5.04 -9.66 -0.85
CA ILE A 151 4.14 -9.39 -1.97
C ILE A 151 3.96 -7.90 -2.21
N ILE A 152 3.70 -7.57 -3.46
CA ILE A 152 3.31 -6.24 -3.88
C ILE A 152 1.83 -6.28 -4.26
N ILE A 153 1.04 -5.35 -3.72
CA ILE A 153 -0.36 -5.18 -4.08
C ILE A 153 -0.53 -3.86 -4.79
N MET A 154 -1.17 -3.88 -5.94
CA MET A 154 -1.45 -2.67 -6.70
C MET A 154 -2.94 -2.54 -6.99
N HIS A 155 -3.48 -1.36 -6.68
CA HIS A 155 -4.83 -0.97 -7.02
C HIS A 155 -4.81 -0.10 -8.28
N ARG A 156 -5.65 -0.44 -9.27
CA ARG A 156 -5.79 0.27 -10.54
C ARG A 156 -7.25 0.33 -10.98
N HIS A 157 -7.52 1.15 -11.99
CA HIS A 157 -8.79 1.08 -12.71
C HIS A 157 -8.84 -0.18 -13.58
N LYS A 158 -9.99 -0.84 -13.67
CA LYS A 158 -10.15 -2.12 -14.39
C LYS A 158 -9.72 -2.08 -15.86
N ASN A 159 -9.87 -0.91 -16.51
CA ASN A 159 -9.58 -0.73 -17.94
C ASN A 159 -8.11 -0.37 -18.20
N GLU A 160 -7.28 -0.20 -17.16
CA GLU A 160 -5.86 0.06 -17.38
C GLU A 160 -5.14 -1.21 -17.75
N GLU A 161 -4.17 -1.10 -18.65
CA GLU A 161 -3.35 -2.23 -19.09
C GLU A 161 -2.56 -2.84 -17.94
N GLU A 162 -2.26 -4.12 -18.07
CA GLU A 162 -1.42 -4.82 -17.11
C GLU A 162 0.04 -4.53 -17.39
N ILE A 163 0.79 -4.32 -16.32
CA ILE A 163 2.22 -4.05 -16.42
C ILE A 163 2.93 -5.39 -16.49
N LEU A 164 3.65 -5.59 -17.57
CA LEU A 164 4.54 -6.74 -17.74
C LEU A 164 5.98 -6.30 -17.45
N ILE A 165 6.51 -6.74 -16.32
CA ILE A 165 7.87 -6.44 -15.92
C ILE A 165 8.65 -7.75 -15.84
N PRO A 166 9.80 -7.87 -16.52
CA PRO A 166 10.63 -9.07 -16.46
C PRO A 166 10.98 -9.47 -15.03
N GLY A 167 10.69 -10.71 -14.68
CA GLY A 167 10.92 -11.25 -13.35
C GLY A 167 9.86 -10.89 -12.32
N LEU A 168 8.73 -10.29 -12.73
CA LEU A 168 7.56 -10.05 -11.88
C LEU A 168 6.40 -10.95 -12.33
N GLU A 169 5.81 -11.67 -11.38
CA GLU A 169 4.68 -12.57 -11.61
C GLU A 169 3.40 -12.00 -10.97
N ILE A 170 2.27 -12.07 -11.70
CA ILE A 170 0.94 -11.82 -11.12
C ILE A 170 0.44 -13.10 -10.47
N ILE A 171 0.47 -13.15 -9.14
CA ILE A 171 0.01 -14.30 -8.36
C ILE A 171 -1.52 -14.37 -8.30
N GLU A 172 -2.16 -13.22 -8.18
CA GLU A 172 -3.62 -13.11 -8.06
C GLU A 172 -4.11 -11.82 -8.69
N LYS A 173 -5.29 -11.87 -9.32
CA LYS A 173 -5.98 -10.73 -9.91
C LYS A 173 -7.45 -10.77 -9.54
N LYS A 174 -7.97 -9.66 -9.04
CA LYS A 174 -9.39 -9.50 -8.72
C LYS A 174 -9.94 -8.18 -9.26
N ILE A 175 -11.19 -8.21 -9.68
CA ILE A 175 -11.92 -7.04 -10.16
C ILE A 175 -13.16 -6.85 -9.30
N TYR A 176 -13.30 -5.65 -8.74
CA TYR A 176 -14.44 -5.24 -7.94
C TYR A 176 -15.01 -3.93 -8.50
N GLY A 177 -16.11 -4.01 -9.24
CA GLY A 177 -16.70 -2.86 -9.92
C GLY A 177 -15.73 -2.24 -10.94
N ILE A 178 -15.19 -1.07 -10.62
CA ILE A 178 -14.20 -0.38 -11.45
C ILE A 178 -12.76 -0.57 -10.96
N SER A 179 -12.57 -1.23 -9.84
CA SER A 179 -11.25 -1.47 -9.22
C SER A 179 -10.68 -2.79 -9.67
N LYS A 180 -9.42 -2.78 -10.10
CA LYS A 180 -8.59 -3.96 -10.37
C LYS A 180 -7.50 -4.03 -9.31
N ILE A 181 -7.40 -5.16 -8.63
CA ILE A 181 -6.38 -5.44 -7.62
C ILE A 181 -5.47 -6.53 -8.17
N LEU A 182 -4.20 -6.24 -8.20
CA LEU A 182 -3.15 -7.15 -8.64
C LEU A 182 -2.20 -7.44 -7.49
N PHE A 183 -1.88 -8.72 -7.31
CA PHE A 183 -0.90 -9.20 -6.33
C PHE A 183 0.29 -9.75 -7.10
N PHE A 184 1.48 -9.30 -6.76
CA PHE A 184 2.71 -9.69 -7.45
C PHE A 184 3.74 -10.24 -6.47
N SER A 185 4.61 -11.11 -7.00
CA SER A 185 5.92 -11.43 -6.40
C SER A 185 7.01 -11.36 -7.48
N PHE A 186 8.26 -11.25 -7.07
CA PHE A 186 9.37 -11.49 -7.97
C PHE A 186 9.56 -13.00 -8.16
N LEU A 187 9.86 -13.40 -9.40
CA LEU A 187 10.27 -14.77 -9.70
C LEU A 187 11.61 -15.05 -8.99
N LYS A 188 11.68 -16.22 -8.34
CA LYS A 188 12.90 -16.72 -7.70
C LYS A 188 13.89 -17.25 -8.71
#